data_ef70970f2c36e7d6a3c6ef82287eb425
#
_entry.id   ef70970f2c36e7d6a3c6ef82287eb425
#
_cell.length_a   1.000
_cell.length_b   1.000
_cell.length_c   1.000
_cell.angle_alpha   90.00
_cell.angle_beta   90.00
_cell.angle_gamma   90.00
#
_symmetry.space_group_name_H-M   'P 1'
#
loop_
_entity.id
_entity.type
_entity.pdbx_description
1 polymer ?
#
loop_
_entity_poly.entity_id
_entity_poly.type
_entity_poly.pdbx_seq_one_letter_code
_entity_poly.pdbx_strand_id
1 'polypeptide(L)'
;MTVLMIDNHDSFVYNIVDLLERNRQKVEVIENDQHMERESLLRYDTLVISPGPGNPINKEDRGKTLDLIRQGRFRKILGICFGHQLLAYSLGSSIYRTERIYHGEVDVIRNFHGGILRNVSDKFQAIRYHSLAVTPNPEIIVDAVSQSDGTIMAFHSRDSRMYGVQFHPESHYSSFGNEIIGEFLKI
;
A
#
# COMPACT_ATOMS: atom_id res chain seq x y z
N MET A 1 -6.95 2.80 -18.17
CA MET A 1 -7.18 1.55 -17.39
C MET A 1 -8.14 1.85 -16.27
N THR A 2 -8.88 0.84 -15.79
CA THR A 2 -9.73 1.00 -14.60
C THR A 2 -8.99 0.34 -13.43
N VAL A 3 -8.78 1.13 -12.38
CA VAL A 3 -8.17 0.68 -11.11
C VAL A 3 -9.30 0.21 -10.20
N LEU A 4 -9.16 -0.99 -9.63
CA LEU A 4 -9.99 -1.42 -8.52
C LEU A 4 -9.36 -0.93 -7.22
N MET A 5 -10.14 -0.22 -6.41
CA MET A 5 -9.74 0.26 -5.09
C MET A 5 -10.51 -0.48 -4.02
N ILE A 6 -9.80 -1.15 -3.11
CA ILE A 6 -10.42 -1.74 -1.91
C ILE A 6 -10.40 -0.71 -0.80
N ASP A 7 -11.58 -0.38 -0.29
CA ASP A 7 -11.76 0.46 0.89
C ASP A 7 -11.78 -0.40 2.16
N ASN A 8 -10.79 -0.23 3.03
CA ASN A 8 -10.74 -0.85 4.36
C ASN A 8 -11.36 0.04 5.44
N HIS A 9 -12.43 0.78 5.08
CA HIS A 9 -13.15 1.70 5.98
C HIS A 9 -12.27 2.83 6.51
N ASP A 10 -11.44 3.40 5.63
CA ASP A 10 -10.53 4.51 5.95
C ASP A 10 -11.06 5.85 5.45
N SER A 11 -10.93 6.89 6.26
CA SER A 11 -11.40 8.24 5.91
C SER A 11 -10.60 8.92 4.80
N PHE A 12 -9.41 8.43 4.45
CA PHE A 12 -8.53 9.00 3.42
C PHE A 12 -8.62 8.30 2.05
N VAL A 13 -9.49 7.31 1.87
CA VAL A 13 -9.66 6.57 0.60
C VAL A 13 -9.86 7.51 -0.58
N TYR A 14 -10.72 8.51 -0.44
CA TYR A 14 -11.01 9.44 -1.53
C TYR A 14 -9.86 10.40 -1.86
N ASN A 15 -8.91 10.63 -0.94
CA ASN A 15 -7.67 11.33 -1.28
C ASN A 15 -6.79 10.49 -2.20
N ILE A 16 -6.79 9.16 -2.01
CA ILE A 16 -6.06 8.23 -2.89
C ILE A 16 -6.75 8.15 -4.25
N VAL A 17 -8.11 8.10 -4.26
CA VAL A 17 -8.90 8.15 -5.51
C VAL A 17 -8.56 9.42 -6.30
N ASP A 18 -8.60 10.60 -5.66
CA ASP A 18 -8.23 11.88 -6.30
C ASP A 18 -6.81 11.84 -6.87
N LEU A 19 -5.85 11.27 -6.14
CA LEU A 19 -4.47 11.14 -6.60
C LEU A 19 -4.34 10.21 -7.83
N LEU A 20 -5.12 9.13 -7.89
CA LEU A 20 -5.19 8.23 -9.04
C LEU A 20 -5.88 8.91 -10.24
N GLU A 21 -6.97 9.64 -10.01
CA GLU A 21 -7.73 10.35 -11.06
C GLU A 21 -6.93 11.51 -11.66
N ARG A 22 -6.15 12.25 -10.86
CA ARG A 22 -5.17 13.24 -11.34
C ARG A 22 -4.14 12.61 -12.28
N ASN A 23 -3.81 11.34 -12.08
CA ASN A 23 -2.98 10.53 -12.97
C ASN A 23 -3.79 9.85 -14.09
N ARG A 24 -4.99 10.39 -14.42
CA ARG A 24 -5.87 9.97 -15.52
C ARG A 24 -6.35 8.51 -15.44
N GLN A 25 -6.46 7.96 -14.23
CA GLN A 25 -7.04 6.65 -14.03
C GLN A 25 -8.54 6.76 -13.75
N LYS A 26 -9.32 5.81 -14.24
CA LYS A 26 -10.68 5.59 -13.78
C LYS A 26 -10.61 4.67 -12.57
N VAL A 27 -11.27 5.03 -11.46
CA VAL A 27 -11.24 4.25 -10.22
C VAL A 27 -12.63 3.71 -9.91
N GLU A 28 -12.71 2.44 -9.55
CA GLU A 28 -13.90 1.83 -8.97
C GLU A 28 -13.58 1.41 -7.55
N VAL A 29 -14.36 1.89 -6.58
CA VAL A 29 -14.15 1.64 -5.15
C VAL A 29 -15.15 0.61 -4.68
N ILE A 30 -14.68 -0.39 -3.95
CA ILE A 30 -15.52 -1.38 -3.25
C ILE A 30 -15.04 -1.52 -1.80
N GLU A 31 -15.96 -1.83 -0.90
CA GLU A 31 -15.64 -2.15 0.49
C GLU A 31 -14.94 -3.52 0.60
N ASN A 32 -14.09 -3.69 1.60
CA ASN A 32 -13.26 -4.89 1.76
C ASN A 32 -14.04 -6.18 2.06
N ASP A 33 -15.28 -6.07 2.52
CA ASP A 33 -16.21 -7.20 2.78
C ASP A 33 -17.11 -7.51 1.58
N GLN A 34 -17.12 -6.66 0.56
CA GLN A 34 -17.91 -6.86 -0.65
C GLN A 34 -17.44 -8.10 -1.40
N HIS A 35 -18.40 -8.92 -1.84
CA HIS A 35 -18.12 -10.04 -2.73
C HIS A 35 -18.07 -9.57 -4.18
N MET A 36 -17.05 -10.02 -4.90
CA MET A 36 -16.97 -9.89 -6.36
C MET A 36 -16.79 -11.25 -7.00
N GLU A 37 -17.57 -11.49 -8.04
CA GLU A 37 -17.37 -12.68 -8.89
C GLU A 37 -16.03 -12.57 -9.63
N ARG A 38 -15.38 -13.73 -9.82
CA ARG A 38 -14.07 -13.80 -10.46
C ARG A 38 -14.07 -13.19 -11.86
N GLU A 39 -15.13 -13.39 -12.61
CA GLU A 39 -15.32 -12.86 -13.96
C GLU A 39 -15.32 -11.32 -13.95
N SER A 40 -15.92 -10.72 -12.93
CA SER A 40 -15.93 -9.26 -12.76
C SER A 40 -14.55 -8.71 -12.44
N LEU A 41 -13.69 -9.48 -11.75
CA LEU A 41 -12.31 -9.07 -11.44
C LEU A 41 -11.42 -9.02 -12.70
N LEU A 42 -11.73 -9.77 -13.75
CA LEU A 42 -10.92 -9.85 -14.97
C LEU A 42 -10.87 -8.54 -15.77
N ARG A 43 -11.75 -7.57 -15.47
CA ARG A 43 -11.76 -6.24 -16.11
C ARG A 43 -10.76 -5.26 -15.50
N TYR A 44 -10.09 -5.63 -14.39
CA TYR A 44 -9.11 -4.78 -13.71
C TYR A 44 -7.71 -5.37 -13.82
N ASP A 45 -6.78 -4.57 -14.32
CA ASP A 45 -5.36 -4.92 -14.37
C ASP A 45 -4.62 -4.45 -13.11
N THR A 46 -5.17 -3.47 -12.42
CA THR A 46 -4.54 -2.79 -11.28
C THR A 46 -5.45 -2.82 -10.07
N LEU A 47 -4.87 -3.24 -8.93
CA LEU A 47 -5.53 -3.21 -7.61
C LEU A 47 -4.79 -2.22 -6.71
N VAL A 48 -5.55 -1.40 -5.98
CA VAL A 48 -5.04 -0.56 -4.89
C VAL A 48 -5.78 -0.95 -3.61
N ILE A 49 -5.04 -1.15 -2.52
CA ILE A 49 -5.59 -1.52 -1.21
C ILE A 49 -5.33 -0.36 -0.26
N SER A 50 -6.39 0.22 0.26
CA SER A 50 -6.35 1.42 1.09
C SER A 50 -5.66 1.21 2.44
N PRO A 51 -5.34 2.31 3.12
CA PRO A 51 -5.22 2.32 4.57
C PRO A 51 -6.49 1.76 5.24
N GLY A 52 -6.44 1.52 6.53
CA GLY A 52 -7.59 1.09 7.31
C GLY A 52 -7.24 0.83 8.76
N PRO A 53 -8.24 0.74 9.64
CA PRO A 53 -8.07 0.37 11.04
C PRO A 53 -7.81 -1.14 11.19
N GLY A 54 -7.37 -1.53 12.38
CA GLY A 54 -7.27 -2.93 12.78
C GLY A 54 -5.94 -3.60 12.45
N ASN A 55 -5.99 -4.92 12.34
CA ASN A 55 -4.83 -5.78 12.10
C ASN A 55 -5.09 -6.69 10.89
N PRO A 56 -4.26 -6.66 9.83
CA PRO A 56 -4.48 -7.47 8.63
C PRO A 56 -4.44 -8.99 8.86
N ILE A 57 -3.96 -9.45 10.02
CA ILE A 57 -4.06 -10.87 10.41
C ILE A 57 -5.52 -11.26 10.70
N ASN A 58 -6.32 -10.35 11.26
CA ASN A 58 -7.70 -10.62 11.64
C ASN A 58 -8.59 -10.63 10.38
N LYS A 59 -9.40 -11.67 10.25
CA LYS A 59 -10.28 -11.81 9.09
C LYS A 59 -11.37 -10.72 9.06
N GLU A 60 -11.84 -10.30 10.22
CA GLU A 60 -12.84 -9.25 10.36
C GLU A 60 -12.32 -7.89 9.86
N ASP A 61 -11.04 -7.58 10.14
CA ASP A 61 -10.44 -6.31 9.73
C ASP A 61 -10.11 -6.26 8.23
N ARG A 62 -9.66 -7.38 7.64
CA ARG A 62 -9.28 -7.44 6.22
C ARG A 62 -10.39 -7.84 5.27
N GLY A 63 -11.54 -8.28 5.80
CA GLY A 63 -12.66 -8.77 4.99
C GLY A 63 -12.26 -9.87 4.01
N LYS A 64 -12.62 -9.68 2.75
CA LYS A 64 -12.34 -10.58 1.63
C LYS A 64 -11.11 -10.20 0.79
N THR A 65 -10.34 -9.18 1.19
CA THR A 65 -9.25 -8.62 0.38
C THR A 65 -8.21 -9.67 -0.02
N LEU A 66 -7.82 -10.61 0.89
CA LEU A 66 -6.89 -11.68 0.52
C LEU A 66 -7.47 -12.63 -0.55
N ASP A 67 -8.76 -12.89 -0.51
CA ASP A 67 -9.42 -13.75 -1.50
C ASP A 67 -9.48 -13.03 -2.85
N LEU A 68 -9.74 -11.73 -2.87
CA LEU A 68 -9.69 -10.90 -4.08
C LEU A 68 -8.30 -10.88 -4.71
N ILE A 69 -7.23 -10.74 -3.90
CA ILE A 69 -5.83 -10.81 -4.37
C ILE A 69 -5.54 -12.15 -5.03
N ARG A 70 -5.99 -13.27 -4.44
CA ARG A 70 -5.74 -14.63 -4.93
C ARG A 70 -6.56 -14.96 -6.19
N GLN A 71 -7.79 -14.48 -6.27
CA GLN A 71 -8.71 -14.76 -7.38
C GLN A 71 -8.46 -13.85 -8.58
N GLY A 72 -8.05 -12.60 -8.33
CA GLY A 72 -7.79 -11.63 -9.38
C GLY A 72 -6.51 -11.93 -10.16
N ARG A 73 -6.49 -11.52 -11.42
CA ARG A 73 -5.31 -11.58 -12.29
C ARG A 73 -4.70 -10.19 -12.47
N PHE A 74 -4.58 -9.47 -11.35
CA PHE A 74 -4.00 -8.14 -11.37
C PHE A 74 -2.54 -8.20 -11.83
N ARG A 75 -2.20 -7.35 -12.79
CA ARG A 75 -0.83 -7.18 -13.26
C ARG A 75 0.04 -6.52 -12.20
N LYS A 76 -0.57 -5.59 -11.45
CA LYS A 76 0.10 -4.86 -10.36
C LYS A 76 -0.85 -4.53 -9.22
N ILE A 77 -0.31 -4.54 -8.01
CA ILE A 77 -1.06 -4.29 -6.76
C ILE A 77 -0.27 -3.30 -5.91
N LEU A 78 -0.92 -2.24 -5.43
CA LEU A 78 -0.37 -1.30 -4.47
C LEU A 78 -1.12 -1.42 -3.14
N GLY A 79 -0.40 -1.58 -2.04
CA GLY A 79 -0.94 -1.50 -0.69
C GLY A 79 -0.42 -0.27 0.04
N ILE A 80 -1.31 0.48 0.68
CA ILE A 80 -0.99 1.69 1.45
C ILE A 80 -1.33 1.44 2.92
N CYS A 81 -0.39 1.67 3.82
CA CYS A 81 -0.50 1.52 5.27
C CYS A 81 -1.04 0.13 5.66
N PHE A 82 -2.32 -0.03 5.99
CA PHE A 82 -2.94 -1.34 6.21
C PHE A 82 -2.76 -2.27 5.00
N GLY A 83 -2.96 -1.75 3.78
CA GLY A 83 -2.75 -2.51 2.54
C GLY A 83 -1.30 -2.98 2.36
N HIS A 84 -0.30 -2.17 2.72
CA HIS A 84 1.12 -2.57 2.76
C HIS A 84 1.33 -3.75 3.70
N GLN A 85 0.78 -3.68 4.92
CA GLN A 85 0.89 -4.75 5.91
C GLN A 85 0.20 -6.03 5.43
N LEU A 86 -0.98 -5.91 4.80
CA LEU A 86 -1.73 -7.03 4.26
C LEU A 86 -0.98 -7.72 3.11
N LEU A 87 -0.37 -6.97 2.20
CA LEU A 87 0.46 -7.52 1.12
C LEU A 87 1.69 -8.23 1.67
N ALA A 88 2.43 -7.61 2.60
CA ALA A 88 3.58 -8.24 3.23
C ALA A 88 3.20 -9.54 3.96
N TYR A 89 2.08 -9.53 4.71
CA TYR A 89 1.52 -10.71 5.36
C TYR A 89 1.17 -11.81 4.34
N SER A 90 0.57 -11.46 3.21
CA SER A 90 0.23 -12.42 2.14
C SER A 90 1.46 -13.08 1.51
N LEU A 91 2.61 -12.43 1.59
CA LEU A 91 3.92 -12.88 1.12
C LEU A 91 4.76 -13.57 2.21
N GLY A 92 4.22 -13.72 3.44
CA GLY A 92 4.86 -14.46 4.52
C GLY A 92 5.58 -13.61 5.57
N SER A 93 5.49 -12.28 5.53
CA SER A 93 5.96 -11.43 6.63
C SER A 93 5.10 -11.61 7.88
N SER A 94 5.73 -11.50 9.04
CA SER A 94 5.00 -11.36 10.29
C SER A 94 4.63 -9.89 10.52
N ILE A 95 3.50 -9.69 11.20
CA ILE A 95 3.06 -8.38 11.67
C ILE A 95 3.46 -8.24 13.13
N TYR A 96 4.06 -7.12 13.50
CA TYR A 96 4.44 -6.84 14.90
C TYR A 96 3.98 -5.43 15.30
N ARG A 97 3.85 -5.22 16.61
CA ARG A 97 3.54 -3.91 17.17
C ARG A 97 4.83 -3.08 17.28
N THR A 98 4.80 -1.85 16.79
CA THR A 98 5.91 -0.89 16.94
C THR A 98 6.07 -0.49 18.42
N GLU A 99 7.27 -0.05 18.81
CA GLU A 99 7.53 0.38 20.20
C GLU A 99 6.66 1.55 20.64
N ARG A 100 6.29 2.42 19.70
CA ARG A 100 5.36 3.52 19.91
C ARG A 100 4.30 3.59 18.81
N ILE A 101 3.18 4.25 19.12
CA ILE A 101 2.12 4.52 18.15
C ILE A 101 2.48 5.80 17.40
N TYR A 102 2.42 5.76 16.08
CA TYR A 102 2.54 6.93 15.21
C TYR A 102 1.15 7.43 14.84
N HIS A 103 0.87 8.70 15.08
CA HIS A 103 -0.43 9.29 14.78
C HIS A 103 -0.28 10.72 14.24
N GLY A 104 -0.10 10.85 12.93
CA GLY A 104 0.10 12.13 12.28
C GLY A 104 1.52 12.69 12.43
N GLU A 105 2.51 11.83 12.60
CA GLU A 105 3.90 12.23 12.75
C GLU A 105 4.64 12.16 11.40
N VAL A 106 5.32 13.25 11.07
CA VAL A 106 6.21 13.31 9.90
C VAL A 106 7.56 12.68 10.26
N ASP A 107 7.98 11.72 9.47
CA ASP A 107 9.29 11.06 9.60
C ASP A 107 10.12 11.23 8.33
N VAL A 108 11.43 11.06 8.45
CA VAL A 108 12.35 11.01 7.32
C VAL A 108 12.50 9.56 6.85
N ILE A 109 12.16 9.33 5.60
CA ILE A 109 12.25 8.02 4.97
C ILE A 109 13.56 7.93 4.20
N ARG A 110 14.36 6.90 4.47
CA ARG A 110 15.58 6.58 3.73
C ARG A 110 15.25 5.65 2.58
N ASN A 111 15.43 6.13 1.36
CA ASN A 111 15.11 5.45 0.12
C ASN A 111 16.32 4.66 -0.41
N PHE A 112 16.07 3.43 -0.88
CA PHE A 112 17.06 2.58 -1.55
C PHE A 112 16.87 2.52 -3.07
N HIS A 113 15.98 3.37 -3.62
CA HIS A 113 15.68 3.51 -5.05
C HIS A 113 15.12 2.26 -5.72
N GLY A 114 14.46 1.37 -4.94
CA GLY A 114 13.77 0.21 -5.47
C GLY A 114 12.33 0.49 -5.89
N GLY A 115 11.76 -0.42 -6.66
CA GLY A 115 10.35 -0.44 -7.01
C GLY A 115 9.80 0.89 -7.54
N ILE A 116 8.76 1.38 -6.89
CA ILE A 116 8.07 2.64 -7.23
C ILE A 116 8.77 3.89 -6.67
N LEU A 117 9.85 3.73 -5.90
CA LEU A 117 10.62 4.82 -5.31
C LEU A 117 11.89 5.17 -6.10
N ARG A 118 12.10 4.59 -7.29
CA ARG A 118 13.32 4.74 -8.09
C ARG A 118 13.69 6.18 -8.43
N ASN A 119 12.70 7.05 -8.59
CA ASN A 119 12.86 8.45 -8.97
C ASN A 119 12.58 9.43 -7.82
N VAL A 120 12.52 8.93 -6.59
CA VAL A 120 12.35 9.74 -5.37
C VAL A 120 13.71 10.00 -4.74
N SER A 121 13.87 11.13 -4.06
CA SER A 121 15.13 11.50 -3.38
C SER A 121 15.61 10.43 -2.39
N ASP A 122 16.92 10.38 -2.12
CA ASP A 122 17.56 9.47 -1.14
C ASP A 122 16.90 9.54 0.24
N LYS A 123 16.40 10.73 0.59
CA LYS A 123 15.64 10.99 1.80
C LYS A 123 14.46 11.89 1.46
N PHE A 124 13.31 11.56 2.02
CA PHE A 124 12.10 12.37 1.88
C PHE A 124 11.25 12.31 3.14
N GLN A 125 10.35 13.28 3.31
CA GLN A 125 9.42 13.32 4.43
C GLN A 125 8.13 12.59 4.07
N ALA A 126 7.62 11.79 5.01
CA ALA A 126 6.30 11.16 4.89
C ALA A 126 5.62 11.04 6.24
N ILE A 127 4.31 11.14 6.24
CA ILE A 127 3.49 11.06 7.44
C ILE A 127 3.15 9.60 7.78
N ARG A 128 3.12 9.31 9.07
CA ARG A 128 2.86 7.97 9.63
C ARG A 128 1.61 7.99 10.51
N TYR A 129 0.76 6.95 10.33
CA TYR A 129 -0.46 6.72 11.12
C TYR A 129 -0.59 5.23 11.47
N HIS A 130 0.42 4.62 12.09
CA HIS A 130 0.38 3.18 12.35
C HIS A 130 1.00 2.80 13.71
N SER A 131 0.56 1.67 14.25
CA SER A 131 1.11 1.00 15.42
C SER A 131 1.59 -0.41 15.10
N LEU A 132 1.40 -0.87 13.86
CA LEU A 132 1.83 -2.17 13.37
C LEU A 132 2.85 -1.97 12.25
N ALA A 133 3.76 -2.93 12.12
CA ALA A 133 4.79 -2.96 11.10
C ALA A 133 5.04 -4.40 10.65
N VAL A 134 5.83 -4.57 9.58
CA VAL A 134 6.11 -5.86 8.95
C VAL A 134 7.57 -6.26 9.12
N THR A 135 7.82 -7.58 9.28
CA THR A 135 9.17 -8.11 9.26
C THR A 135 9.66 -8.32 7.82
N PRO A 136 11.00 -8.23 7.56
CA PRO A 136 11.53 -8.66 6.27
C PRO A 136 11.35 -10.17 6.10
N ASN A 137 11.24 -10.61 4.84
CA ASN A 137 11.25 -12.02 4.45
C ASN A 137 11.83 -12.18 3.04
N PRO A 138 12.15 -13.40 2.57
CA PRO A 138 12.78 -13.63 1.27
C PRO A 138 11.93 -13.21 0.05
N GLU A 139 10.61 -13.09 0.20
CA GLU A 139 9.69 -12.78 -0.92
C GLU A 139 9.53 -11.28 -1.16
N ILE A 140 10.04 -10.43 -0.25
CA ILE A 140 10.00 -8.98 -0.39
C ILE A 140 11.41 -8.39 -0.51
N ILE A 141 11.51 -7.33 -1.30
CA ILE A 141 12.70 -6.49 -1.42
C ILE A 141 12.37 -5.16 -0.75
N VAL A 142 13.12 -4.80 0.27
CA VAL A 142 12.91 -3.55 1.02
C VAL A 142 13.43 -2.37 0.21
N ASP A 143 12.54 -1.43 -0.11
CA ASP A 143 12.84 -0.24 -0.92
C ASP A 143 13.11 1.00 -0.07
N ALA A 144 12.54 1.07 1.14
CA ALA A 144 12.77 2.18 2.05
C ALA A 144 12.53 1.79 3.51
N VAL A 145 13.22 2.50 4.41
CA VAL A 145 13.05 2.37 5.86
C VAL A 145 12.89 3.75 6.51
N SER A 146 12.25 3.77 7.67
CA SER A 146 12.22 4.93 8.54
C SER A 146 13.64 5.22 9.07
N GLN A 147 14.05 6.48 9.04
CA GLN A 147 15.34 6.88 9.61
C GLN A 147 15.31 6.85 11.14
N SER A 148 14.14 7.03 11.76
CA SER A 148 14.00 7.14 13.21
C SER A 148 14.04 5.78 13.93
N ASP A 149 13.45 4.73 13.33
CA ASP A 149 13.27 3.43 14.01
C ASP A 149 13.60 2.20 13.14
N GLY A 150 13.99 2.41 11.87
CA GLY A 150 14.31 1.31 10.95
C GLY A 150 13.10 0.52 10.44
N THR A 151 11.88 0.91 10.77
CA THR A 151 10.65 0.28 10.26
C THR A 151 10.66 0.24 8.73
N ILE A 152 10.26 -0.89 8.13
CA ILE A 152 10.08 -1.00 6.67
C ILE A 152 8.96 -0.06 6.23
N MET A 153 9.31 0.93 5.42
CA MET A 153 8.40 1.96 4.94
C MET A 153 7.98 1.75 3.48
N ALA A 154 8.72 0.96 2.71
CA ALA A 154 8.30 0.50 1.40
C ALA A 154 8.99 -0.81 1.02
N PHE A 155 8.31 -1.61 0.22
CA PHE A 155 8.83 -2.82 -0.39
C PHE A 155 8.18 -3.09 -1.74
N HIS A 156 8.81 -3.94 -2.54
CA HIS A 156 8.15 -4.64 -3.64
C HIS A 156 8.37 -6.15 -3.54
N SER A 157 7.46 -6.95 -4.13
CA SER A 157 7.61 -8.40 -4.22
C SER A 157 8.67 -8.79 -5.25
N ARG A 158 9.33 -9.96 -5.09
CA ARG A 158 10.35 -10.43 -6.02
C ARG A 158 9.89 -10.52 -7.47
N ASP A 159 8.63 -10.85 -7.68
CA ASP A 159 8.01 -10.90 -9.01
C ASP A 159 7.62 -9.51 -9.54
N SER A 160 7.90 -8.45 -8.79
CA SER A 160 7.58 -7.05 -9.11
C SER A 160 6.10 -6.81 -9.43
N ARG A 161 5.21 -7.58 -8.82
CA ARG A 161 3.75 -7.43 -8.96
C ARG A 161 3.12 -6.65 -7.81
N MET A 162 3.65 -6.77 -6.60
CA MET A 162 3.11 -6.17 -5.39
C MET A 162 4.05 -5.09 -4.87
N TYR A 163 3.49 -3.94 -4.53
CA TYR A 163 4.20 -2.79 -3.99
C TYR A 163 3.50 -2.34 -2.72
N GLY A 164 4.25 -2.10 -1.68
CA GLY A 164 3.70 -1.63 -0.41
C GLY A 164 4.39 -0.37 0.08
N VAL A 165 3.61 0.62 0.53
CA VAL A 165 4.11 1.80 1.26
C VAL A 165 3.41 1.91 2.60
N GLN A 166 4.18 1.99 3.70
CA GLN A 166 3.63 2.08 5.06
C GLN A 166 3.16 3.49 5.40
N PHE A 167 3.73 4.50 4.75
CA PHE A 167 3.33 5.90 4.88
C PHE A 167 2.13 6.22 3.98
N HIS A 168 1.60 7.44 4.11
CA HIS A 168 0.42 7.93 3.38
C HIS A 168 0.84 8.88 2.25
N PRO A 169 1.02 8.38 1.00
CA PRO A 169 1.43 9.22 -0.13
C PRO A 169 0.36 10.24 -0.53
N GLU A 170 -0.90 10.00 -0.19
CA GLU A 170 -2.04 10.89 -0.47
C GLU A 170 -2.08 12.13 0.43
N SER A 171 -1.30 12.14 1.49
CA SER A 171 -1.27 13.24 2.45
C SER A 171 -0.42 14.41 1.97
N HIS A 172 -0.87 15.63 2.21
CA HIS A 172 -0.09 16.85 1.97
C HIS A 172 1.21 16.95 2.79
N TYR A 173 1.31 16.17 3.87
CA TYR A 173 2.52 16.08 4.71
C TYR A 173 3.53 15.04 4.20
N SER A 174 3.20 14.32 3.13
CA SER A 174 4.12 13.40 2.46
C SER A 174 4.65 14.02 1.17
N SER A 175 5.97 14.03 1.03
CA SER A 175 6.63 14.46 -0.20
C SER A 175 6.50 13.38 -1.28
N PHE A 176 6.50 13.79 -2.54
CA PHE A 176 6.54 12.90 -3.71
C PHE A 176 5.35 11.95 -3.87
N GLY A 177 4.20 12.21 -3.24
CA GLY A 177 3.05 11.30 -3.35
C GLY A 177 2.57 11.10 -4.79
N ASN A 178 2.50 12.17 -5.58
CA ASN A 178 2.09 12.11 -6.98
C ASN A 178 3.12 11.36 -7.85
N GLU A 179 4.41 11.56 -7.60
CA GLU A 179 5.51 10.89 -8.30
C GLU A 179 5.51 9.39 -8.02
N ILE A 180 5.30 8.99 -6.76
CA ILE A 180 5.24 7.59 -6.32
C ILE A 180 4.07 6.87 -7.01
N ILE A 181 2.89 7.47 -6.98
CA ILE A 181 1.70 6.92 -7.66
C ILE A 181 1.92 6.91 -9.18
N GLY A 182 2.49 7.97 -9.74
CA GLY A 182 2.83 8.04 -11.16
C GLY A 182 3.80 6.93 -11.60
N GLU A 183 4.82 6.61 -10.80
CA GLU A 183 5.74 5.49 -11.07
C GLU A 183 5.04 4.12 -10.96
N PHE A 184 4.19 3.91 -9.95
CA PHE A 184 3.38 2.71 -9.86
C PHE A 184 2.49 2.50 -11.09
N LEU A 185 1.91 3.56 -11.60
CA LEU A 185 1.00 3.47 -12.76
C LEU A 185 1.72 3.19 -14.09
N LYS A 186 3.02 3.50 -14.20
CA LYS A 186 3.84 3.23 -15.41
C LYS A 186 4.35 1.79 -15.51
N ILE A 187 4.43 1.06 -14.38
CA ILE A 187 4.79 -0.36 -14.34
C ILE A 187 3.65 -1.18 -14.93
#